data_f2f339d0526be6ece07b2376d48fb219
#
_entry.id   f2f339d0526be6ece07b2376d48fb219
#
_cell.length_a   1.000
_cell.length_b   1.000
_cell.length_c   1.000
_cell.angle_alpha   90.00
_cell.angle_beta   90.00
_cell.angle_gamma   90.00
#
_symmetry.space_group_name_H-M   'P 1'
#
loop_
_entity.id
_entity.type
_entity.pdbx_description
1 polymer ?
#
loop_
_entity_poly.entity_id
_entity_poly.type
_entity_poly.pdbx_seq_one_letter_code
_entity_poly.pdbx_strand_id
1 'polypeptide(L)'
;MKKISGIISAGLLALALCIPSHAAQRLPKGTTVWGQVIRDGIPMPGVVVSDGLEIAVTDKKGFYYLNSLKREGSVFVSIPSGTEVETIHGMPQFWQRLDAPAGQAERHDFSLRSADNENYTLIAVSDIHLANLFDDMYQFTDVFMPRFMQEYEKARKNGPVYCLNCGDSVYDRYWYEYGYPIECFPKTLEDVKFPVPMFTVMGNHDNDGGVACGEDTDFAAAERYRRTMGPTHYSFNLGREHYVVLDNIVYRNSEGRIDSYDGIAGKRDYELYFTDSQLEWLAKDLATVTDRSAPLILAFHSPVMGNKSGMTDKPIETKMKRKGFEPNEVFNAFTSLLKDFDDMHFISGHSHKNLLCYGSDDSSSFPYISNIVEHNISGVCGCWWQPAAHGGLTLGPDGAPAGFEVFPFRGKDMEWYFVSTDDGASMQFRVFDMNGVRDYYRSSGALQAMLKHYDKRTDYGEIEDNMLLIHVWAWESKWKISVTENGVEIPVVQRKSENPQFTLDYHLPKASWEDNDRGRWPEKYNNNAAHAHYFWAKASSPGSTVVVKVTDAFGHEYIQTVERPKAFGKKMQ
;
A
#
# COMPACT_ATOMS: atom_id res chain seq x y z
N MET A 1 -10.88 81.33 -21.56
CA MET A 1 -10.38 82.06 -20.40
C MET A 1 -9.47 81.12 -19.64
N LYS A 2 -8.33 81.51 -19.37
CA LYS A 2 -7.04 80.93 -18.99
C LYS A 2 -6.99 79.47 -18.44
N LYS A 3 -6.32 78.61 -19.22
CA LYS A 3 -5.74 77.32 -18.78
C LYS A 3 -4.55 77.60 -17.88
N ILE A 4 -4.45 76.85 -16.76
CA ILE A 4 -3.20 76.75 -15.98
C ILE A 4 -2.83 75.26 -15.99
N SER A 5 -1.71 74.95 -16.70
CA SER A 5 -1.06 73.65 -16.71
C SER A 5 -0.13 73.57 -15.50
N GLY A 6 -0.37 72.59 -14.67
CA GLY A 6 0.55 72.21 -13.58
C GLY A 6 1.30 70.92 -13.95
N ILE A 7 2.59 71.05 -14.19
CA ILE A 7 3.50 69.92 -14.40
C ILE A 7 3.87 69.34 -13.01
N ILE A 8 3.47 68.12 -12.77
CA ILE A 8 3.93 67.34 -11.60
C ILE A 8 5.08 66.47 -12.08
N SER A 9 6.29 66.86 -11.67
CA SER A 9 7.52 66.09 -11.89
C SER A 9 7.55 64.92 -10.89
N ALA A 10 7.35 63.70 -11.37
CA ALA A 10 7.50 62.49 -10.58
C ALA A 10 8.98 62.09 -10.58
N GLY A 11 9.65 62.33 -9.46
CA GLY A 11 10.99 61.82 -9.24
C GLY A 11 10.97 60.31 -9.02
N LEU A 12 11.46 59.53 -9.96
CA LEU A 12 11.76 58.10 -9.76
C LEU A 12 12.97 57.98 -8.82
N LEU A 13 12.71 57.61 -7.58
CA LEU A 13 13.74 57.14 -6.66
C LEU A 13 14.07 55.68 -7.04
N ALA A 14 15.15 55.47 -7.81
CA ALA A 14 15.69 54.16 -8.06
C ALA A 14 16.31 53.63 -6.76
N LEU A 15 15.57 52.77 -6.04
CA LEU A 15 16.16 51.93 -5.00
C LEU A 15 17.06 50.91 -5.74
N ALA A 16 18.37 51.15 -5.73
CA ALA A 16 19.34 50.13 -6.04
C ALA A 16 19.28 49.04 -4.94
N LEU A 17 18.56 47.98 -5.23
CA LEU A 17 18.68 46.74 -4.47
C LEU A 17 20.13 46.25 -4.66
N CYS A 18 20.98 46.48 -3.66
CA CYS A 18 22.25 45.80 -3.54
C CYS A 18 21.91 44.29 -3.38
N ILE A 19 21.86 43.56 -4.49
CA ILE A 19 21.95 42.13 -4.47
C ILE A 19 23.36 41.82 -3.98
N PRO A 20 23.55 41.22 -2.79
CA PRO A 20 24.88 40.82 -2.36
C PRO A 20 25.40 39.85 -3.44
N SER A 21 26.51 40.22 -4.10
CA SER A 21 27.24 39.29 -4.96
C SER A 21 27.67 38.14 -4.08
N HIS A 22 26.92 37.03 -4.16
CA HIS A 22 27.38 35.79 -3.58
C HIS A 22 28.69 35.45 -4.25
N ALA A 23 29.81 35.58 -3.54
CA ALA A 23 31.08 35.03 -3.98
C ALA A 23 30.81 33.61 -4.44
N ALA A 24 31.10 33.28 -5.69
CA ALA A 24 30.82 31.98 -6.27
C ALA A 24 31.35 30.90 -5.32
N GLN A 25 30.47 30.17 -4.69
CA GLN A 25 30.83 29.12 -3.73
C GLN A 25 31.70 28.11 -4.47
N ARG A 26 32.93 27.91 -4.01
CA ARG A 26 33.84 26.95 -4.63
C ARG A 26 33.38 25.55 -4.25
N LEU A 27 32.77 24.85 -5.19
CA LEU A 27 32.28 23.50 -5.00
C LEU A 27 33.46 22.52 -4.83
N PRO A 28 33.34 21.49 -4.01
CA PRO A 28 34.26 20.36 -3.98
C PRO A 28 34.39 19.73 -5.38
N LYS A 29 35.58 19.19 -5.68
CA LYS A 29 35.85 18.55 -6.97
C LYS A 29 34.89 17.36 -7.18
N GLY A 30 34.26 17.28 -8.33
CA GLY A 30 33.34 16.20 -8.68
C GLY A 30 31.89 16.45 -8.27
N THR A 31 31.58 17.57 -7.60
CA THR A 31 30.19 17.91 -7.24
C THR A 31 29.38 18.25 -8.49
N THR A 32 28.28 17.51 -8.67
CA THR A 32 27.30 17.70 -9.75
C THR A 32 25.91 18.08 -9.24
N VAL A 33 25.58 17.76 -7.97
CA VAL A 33 24.37 18.21 -7.29
C VAL A 33 24.75 18.73 -5.90
N TRP A 34 24.23 19.89 -5.53
CA TRP A 34 24.50 20.50 -4.24
C TRP A 34 23.36 21.42 -3.81
N GLY A 35 23.33 21.78 -2.56
CA GLY A 35 22.32 22.69 -2.05
C GLY A 35 22.45 22.90 -0.56
N GLN A 36 21.44 23.55 0.01
CA GLN A 36 21.36 23.83 1.43
C GLN A 36 20.03 23.32 1.99
N VAL A 37 20.09 22.65 3.14
CA VAL A 37 18.89 22.28 3.92
C VAL A 37 18.75 23.27 5.07
N ILE A 38 17.58 23.87 5.17
CA ILE A 38 17.22 24.78 6.26
C ILE A 38 15.96 24.29 6.98
N ARG A 39 15.88 24.58 8.28
CA ARG A 39 14.68 24.37 9.09
C ARG A 39 14.27 25.69 9.71
N ASP A 40 13.04 26.14 9.42
CA ASP A 40 12.51 27.44 9.91
C ASP A 40 13.46 28.62 9.60
N GLY A 41 14.11 28.58 8.41
CA GLY A 41 15.08 29.59 7.96
C GLY A 41 16.50 29.43 8.55
N ILE A 42 16.76 28.42 9.37
CA ILE A 42 18.06 28.16 10.01
C ILE A 42 18.74 26.98 9.33
N PRO A 43 20.03 27.08 8.93
CA PRO A 43 20.78 25.95 8.38
C PRO A 43 20.73 24.71 9.27
N MET A 44 20.45 23.55 8.67
CA MET A 44 20.30 22.28 9.39
C MET A 44 21.45 21.32 9.07
N PRO A 45 22.39 21.09 9.99
CA PRO A 45 23.45 20.09 9.81
C PRO A 45 22.96 18.67 10.09
N GLY A 46 23.67 17.68 9.52
CA GLY A 46 23.41 16.27 9.80
C GLY A 46 22.23 15.68 9.03
N VAL A 47 21.69 16.39 8.04
CA VAL A 47 20.57 15.91 7.23
C VAL A 47 21.09 15.06 6.07
N VAL A 48 20.49 13.91 5.88
CA VAL A 48 20.77 13.02 4.75
C VAL A 48 20.07 13.51 3.50
N VAL A 49 20.83 13.60 2.39
CA VAL A 49 20.33 13.94 1.05
C VAL A 49 20.87 12.91 0.07
N SER A 50 20.03 12.45 -0.85
CA SER A 50 20.39 11.40 -1.80
C SER A 50 19.80 11.67 -3.19
N ASP A 51 20.43 11.08 -4.21
CA ASP A 51 19.90 10.99 -5.58
C ASP A 51 19.38 9.58 -5.93
N GLY A 52 19.24 8.71 -4.92
CA GLY A 52 18.86 7.31 -5.09
C GLY A 52 20.03 6.35 -5.34
N LEU A 53 21.26 6.85 -5.50
CA LEU A 53 22.49 6.06 -5.67
C LEU A 53 23.58 6.51 -4.69
N GLU A 54 23.76 7.81 -4.56
CA GLU A 54 24.75 8.42 -3.67
C GLU A 54 24.06 9.14 -2.51
N ILE A 55 24.75 9.21 -1.39
CA ILE A 55 24.29 9.87 -0.16
C ILE A 55 25.29 10.93 0.27
N ALA A 56 24.78 12.08 0.68
CA ALA A 56 25.55 13.12 1.36
C ALA A 56 24.86 13.54 2.65
N VAL A 57 25.65 14.00 3.62
CA VAL A 57 25.15 14.55 4.87
C VAL A 57 25.50 16.03 4.93
N THR A 58 24.54 16.87 5.32
CA THR A 58 24.75 18.32 5.39
C THR A 58 25.82 18.71 6.42
N ASP A 59 26.65 19.67 6.06
CA ASP A 59 27.70 20.26 6.91
C ASP A 59 27.11 21.19 8.00
N LYS A 60 27.98 21.79 8.82
CA LYS A 60 27.59 22.74 9.89
C LYS A 60 26.81 23.96 9.40
N LYS A 61 26.87 24.26 8.09
CA LYS A 61 26.13 25.36 7.45
C LYS A 61 24.92 24.85 6.65
N GLY A 62 24.56 23.58 6.81
CA GLY A 62 23.45 22.95 6.13
C GLY A 62 23.71 22.61 4.64
N PHE A 63 24.94 22.76 4.13
CA PHE A 63 25.24 22.43 2.73
C PHE A 63 25.54 20.94 2.55
N TYR A 64 25.08 20.42 1.42
CA TYR A 64 25.41 19.06 0.96
C TYR A 64 26.01 19.11 -0.46
N TYR A 65 26.79 18.09 -0.81
CA TYR A 65 27.49 17.98 -2.08
C TYR A 65 27.48 16.52 -2.54
N LEU A 66 26.88 16.24 -3.68
CA LEU A 66 26.81 14.91 -4.29
C LEU A 66 27.63 14.88 -5.60
N ASN A 67 28.33 13.78 -5.81
CA ASN A 67 28.90 13.41 -7.10
C ASN A 67 27.91 12.51 -7.84
N SER A 68 26.79 13.06 -8.24
CA SER A 68 25.67 12.35 -8.86
C SER A 68 25.91 12.15 -10.36
N LEU A 69 25.59 10.96 -10.85
CA LEU A 69 25.45 10.69 -12.29
C LEU A 69 24.06 11.09 -12.81
N LYS A 70 23.16 11.54 -11.93
CA LYS A 70 21.78 11.97 -12.23
C LYS A 70 20.92 10.92 -12.93
N ARG A 71 21.26 9.66 -12.75
CA ARG A 71 20.59 8.55 -13.43
C ARG A 71 19.13 8.44 -13.02
N GLU A 72 18.83 8.58 -11.72
CA GLU A 72 17.46 8.46 -11.21
C GLU A 72 16.60 9.72 -11.44
N GLY A 73 17.19 10.80 -11.94
CA GLY A 73 16.50 12.01 -12.37
C GLY A 73 15.97 12.89 -11.26
N SER A 74 16.25 12.58 -10.00
CA SER A 74 15.83 13.37 -8.84
C SER A 74 16.87 13.40 -7.73
N VAL A 75 16.75 14.40 -6.85
CA VAL A 75 17.44 14.49 -5.57
C VAL A 75 16.40 14.69 -4.48
N PHE A 76 16.58 14.06 -3.34
CA PHE A 76 15.63 14.12 -2.23
C PHE A 76 16.32 14.28 -0.88
N VAL A 77 15.60 14.85 0.06
CA VAL A 77 15.99 14.91 1.47
C VAL A 77 15.34 13.77 2.22
N SER A 78 16.12 12.95 2.95
CA SER A 78 15.57 12.04 3.96
C SER A 78 15.09 12.91 5.12
N ILE A 79 13.76 13.15 5.17
CA ILE A 79 13.13 14.06 6.14
C ILE A 79 13.56 13.65 7.56
N PRO A 80 14.24 14.52 8.34
CA PRO A 80 14.63 14.17 9.70
C PRO A 80 13.45 14.14 10.65
N SER A 81 13.52 13.31 11.67
CA SER A 81 12.58 13.34 12.80
C SER A 81 12.44 14.75 13.40
N GLY A 82 11.25 15.10 13.86
CA GLY A 82 10.94 16.44 14.39
C GLY A 82 10.83 17.52 13.31
N THR A 83 10.70 17.12 12.04
CA THR A 83 10.51 18.05 10.92
C THR A 83 9.46 17.55 9.93
N GLU A 84 8.99 18.48 9.10
CA GLU A 84 8.09 18.20 7.97
C GLU A 84 8.47 19.04 6.76
N VAL A 85 8.06 18.58 5.57
CA VAL A 85 8.13 19.34 4.32
C VAL A 85 6.77 19.96 4.00
N GLU A 86 6.75 20.93 3.10
CA GLU A 86 5.49 21.39 2.52
C GLU A 86 4.76 20.22 1.84
N THR A 87 3.44 20.21 1.92
CA THR A 87 2.59 19.24 1.23
C THR A 87 1.68 19.97 0.26
N ILE A 88 1.75 19.61 -1.01
CA ILE A 88 0.92 20.17 -2.08
C ILE A 88 0.00 19.06 -2.58
N HIS A 89 -1.31 19.26 -2.45
CA HIS A 89 -2.33 18.29 -2.90
C HIS A 89 -2.09 16.85 -2.39
N GLY A 90 -1.74 16.72 -1.11
CA GLY A 90 -1.41 15.43 -0.51
C GLY A 90 0.02 14.92 -0.81
N MET A 91 0.76 15.55 -1.71
CA MET A 91 2.12 15.13 -2.08
C MET A 91 3.17 15.89 -1.27
N PRO A 92 3.99 15.23 -0.43
CA PRO A 92 5.06 15.86 0.33
C PRO A 92 6.22 16.28 -0.58
N GLN A 93 6.69 17.52 -0.44
CA GLN A 93 7.70 18.14 -1.29
C GLN A 93 9.12 17.87 -0.78
N PHE A 94 9.54 16.61 -0.71
CA PHE A 94 10.85 16.20 -0.20
C PHE A 94 11.87 15.92 -1.31
N TRP A 95 11.49 16.01 -2.59
CA TRP A 95 12.33 15.72 -3.73
C TRP A 95 12.23 16.82 -4.80
N GLN A 96 13.26 16.91 -5.65
CA GLN A 96 13.34 17.85 -6.78
C GLN A 96 13.97 17.15 -7.98
N ARG A 97 13.53 17.51 -9.19
CA ARG A 97 14.08 16.96 -10.42
C ARG A 97 15.49 17.48 -10.70
N LEU A 98 16.31 16.62 -11.31
CA LEU A 98 17.62 16.95 -11.84
C LEU A 98 17.49 17.18 -13.34
N ASP A 99 17.61 18.45 -13.76
CA ASP A 99 17.39 18.85 -15.16
C ASP A 99 18.68 19.17 -15.93
N ALA A 100 19.78 19.49 -15.24
CA ALA A 100 21.05 19.77 -15.89
C ALA A 100 21.73 18.47 -16.35
N PRO A 101 22.46 18.48 -17.48
CA PRO A 101 23.20 17.33 -17.97
C PRO A 101 24.14 16.73 -16.92
N ALA A 102 24.40 15.43 -17.03
CA ALA A 102 25.41 14.75 -16.20
C ALA A 102 26.75 15.50 -16.29
N GLY A 103 27.43 15.68 -15.16
CA GLY A 103 28.70 16.45 -15.08
C GLY A 103 28.56 17.96 -14.93
N GLN A 104 27.40 18.55 -15.19
CA GLN A 104 27.14 19.96 -14.88
C GLN A 104 26.56 20.09 -13.47
N ALA A 105 27.11 21.02 -12.67
CA ALA A 105 26.61 21.23 -11.30
C ALA A 105 25.28 22.01 -11.33
N GLU A 106 24.32 21.55 -10.50
CA GLU A 106 23.04 22.23 -10.24
C GLU A 106 22.77 22.31 -8.75
N ARG A 107 21.97 23.30 -8.35
CA ARG A 107 21.66 23.59 -6.95
C ARG A 107 20.20 23.29 -6.64
N HIS A 108 19.99 22.52 -5.56
CA HIS A 108 18.67 22.17 -5.04
C HIS A 108 18.65 22.41 -3.53
N ASP A 109 17.88 23.39 -3.08
CA ASP A 109 17.72 23.71 -1.66
C ASP A 109 16.44 23.08 -1.11
N PHE A 110 16.49 22.63 0.14
CA PHE A 110 15.33 22.08 0.84
C PHE A 110 14.99 22.92 2.06
N SER A 111 13.69 23.21 2.21
CA SER A 111 13.14 23.95 3.35
C SER A 111 12.25 23.03 4.18
N LEU A 112 12.62 22.82 5.42
CA LEU A 112 11.88 22.04 6.41
C LEU A 112 11.22 22.97 7.42
N ARG A 113 10.18 22.50 8.07
CA ARG A 113 9.55 23.14 9.23
C ARG A 113 9.66 22.22 10.44
N SER A 114 9.76 22.80 11.63
CA SER A 114 9.68 22.02 12.87
C SER A 114 8.30 21.41 13.02
N ALA A 115 8.25 20.15 13.41
CA ALA A 115 7.03 19.40 13.68
C ALA A 115 7.21 18.52 14.91
N ASP A 116 6.16 18.39 15.73
CA ASP A 116 6.13 17.41 16.81
C ASP A 116 5.49 16.13 16.27
N ASN A 117 6.32 15.18 15.89
CA ASN A 117 5.91 13.89 15.35
C ASN A 117 6.45 12.69 16.16
N GLU A 118 6.76 12.89 17.45
CA GLU A 118 7.15 11.78 18.35
C GLU A 118 6.00 10.78 18.52
N ASN A 119 4.76 11.30 18.58
CA ASN A 119 3.56 10.49 18.57
C ASN A 119 2.77 10.84 17.33
N TYR A 120 2.51 9.87 16.49
CA TYR A 120 1.81 10.07 15.22
C TYR A 120 0.94 8.86 14.87
N THR A 121 0.18 8.97 13.80
CA THR A 121 -0.54 7.86 13.20
C THR A 121 -0.19 7.76 11.73
N LEU A 122 0.22 6.57 11.28
CA LEU A 122 0.35 6.25 9.87
C LEU A 122 -0.92 5.52 9.41
N ILE A 123 -1.53 5.98 8.34
CA ILE A 123 -2.60 5.28 7.64
C ILE A 123 -2.00 4.69 6.37
N ALA A 124 -1.93 3.37 6.29
CA ALA A 124 -1.40 2.67 5.12
C ALA A 124 -2.55 2.23 4.21
N VAL A 125 -2.50 2.64 2.96
CA VAL A 125 -3.42 2.26 1.89
C VAL A 125 -2.64 1.55 0.78
N SER A 126 -3.31 0.77 -0.06
CA SER A 126 -2.70 0.09 -1.19
C SER A 126 -3.72 -0.21 -2.27
N ASP A 127 -3.22 -0.47 -3.48
CA ASP A 127 -4.04 -1.03 -4.56
C ASP A 127 -5.33 -0.21 -4.79
N ILE A 128 -5.16 1.09 -5.05
CA ILE A 128 -6.28 2.00 -5.30
C ILE A 128 -6.86 1.77 -6.71
N HIS A 129 -6.01 1.50 -7.70
CA HIS A 129 -6.38 1.11 -9.07
C HIS A 129 -7.39 2.03 -9.75
N LEU A 130 -7.20 3.35 -9.69
CA LEU A 130 -8.06 4.27 -10.43
C LEU A 130 -7.79 4.17 -11.94
N ALA A 131 -8.86 4.12 -12.72
CA ALA A 131 -8.79 3.92 -14.17
C ALA A 131 -9.96 4.53 -14.95
N ASN A 132 -10.85 5.28 -14.34
CA ASN A 132 -12.14 5.71 -14.90
C ASN A 132 -13.03 4.52 -15.33
N LEU A 133 -13.05 3.44 -14.54
CA LEU A 133 -13.74 2.19 -14.87
C LEU A 133 -14.45 1.61 -13.64
N PHE A 134 -15.59 0.95 -13.82
CA PHE A 134 -16.35 0.28 -12.74
C PHE A 134 -16.80 1.23 -11.61
N ASP A 135 -17.15 2.46 -11.94
CA ASP A 135 -17.51 3.50 -10.97
C ASP A 135 -16.41 3.77 -9.93
N ASP A 136 -15.15 3.43 -10.24
CA ASP A 136 -13.99 3.53 -9.37
C ASP A 136 -13.83 4.93 -8.75
N MET A 137 -14.00 5.98 -9.57
CA MET A 137 -13.91 7.36 -9.11
C MET A 137 -14.98 7.67 -8.05
N TYR A 138 -16.22 7.24 -8.26
CA TYR A 138 -17.31 7.41 -7.30
C TYR A 138 -17.04 6.59 -6.02
N GLN A 139 -16.63 5.34 -6.16
CA GLN A 139 -16.32 4.49 -5.01
C GLN A 139 -15.14 5.03 -4.19
N PHE A 140 -14.13 5.59 -4.86
CA PHE A 140 -13.02 6.25 -4.18
C PHE A 140 -13.46 7.52 -3.45
N THR A 141 -14.20 8.42 -4.14
CA THR A 141 -14.56 9.73 -3.58
C THR A 141 -15.68 9.67 -2.56
N ASP A 142 -16.70 8.83 -2.78
CA ASP A 142 -17.96 8.84 -2.01
C ASP A 142 -18.10 7.65 -1.04
N VAL A 143 -17.25 6.63 -1.15
CA VAL A 143 -17.24 5.48 -0.22
C VAL A 143 -15.93 5.43 0.59
N PHE A 144 -14.78 5.34 -0.07
CA PHE A 144 -13.49 5.25 0.62
C PHE A 144 -13.14 6.54 1.36
N MET A 145 -13.15 7.69 0.68
CA MET A 145 -12.72 8.96 1.28
C MET A 145 -13.49 9.35 2.54
N PRO A 146 -14.82 9.22 2.65
CA PRO A 146 -15.54 9.46 3.90
C PRO A 146 -15.06 8.58 5.06
N ARG A 147 -14.71 7.32 4.80
CA ARG A 147 -14.17 6.41 5.80
C ARG A 147 -12.75 6.80 6.22
N PHE A 148 -11.90 7.12 5.24
CA PHE A 148 -10.56 7.65 5.50
C PHE A 148 -10.62 8.92 6.37
N MET A 149 -11.51 9.86 6.03
CA MET A 149 -11.70 11.10 6.78
C MET A 149 -12.19 10.84 8.22
N GLN A 150 -13.02 9.84 8.44
CA GLN A 150 -13.47 9.48 9.79
C GLN A 150 -12.29 9.01 10.64
N GLU A 151 -11.42 8.16 10.13
CA GLU A 151 -10.22 7.70 10.86
C GLU A 151 -9.18 8.83 11.00
N TYR A 152 -9.00 9.66 9.98
CA TYR A 152 -8.17 10.86 10.07
C TYR A 152 -8.63 11.78 11.21
N GLU A 153 -9.91 12.11 11.29
CA GLU A 153 -10.45 12.98 12.33
C GLU A 153 -10.36 12.38 13.75
N LYS A 154 -10.33 11.07 13.85
CA LYS A 154 -10.05 10.35 15.11
C LYS A 154 -8.56 10.41 15.46
N ALA A 155 -7.69 10.09 14.51
CA ALA A 155 -6.24 9.99 14.69
C ALA A 155 -5.59 11.34 15.01
N ARG A 156 -5.97 12.42 14.29
CA ARG A 156 -5.38 13.76 14.44
C ARG A 156 -5.57 14.39 15.84
N LYS A 157 -6.45 13.85 16.65
CA LYS A 157 -6.63 14.29 18.05
C LYS A 157 -5.45 13.89 18.93
N ASN A 158 -4.66 12.93 18.50
CA ASN A 158 -3.56 12.32 19.25
C ASN A 158 -2.18 12.59 18.64
N GLY A 159 -2.09 13.41 17.62
CA GLY A 159 -0.84 13.75 16.93
C GLY A 159 -1.01 13.92 15.42
N PRO A 160 0.06 14.23 14.71
CA PRO A 160 0.05 14.31 13.25
C PRO A 160 -0.33 12.96 12.62
N VAL A 161 -0.90 13.03 11.40
CA VAL A 161 -1.30 11.87 10.63
C VAL A 161 -0.58 11.92 9.29
N TYR A 162 -0.04 10.77 8.89
CA TYR A 162 0.62 10.56 7.61
C TYR A 162 -0.07 9.42 6.87
N CYS A 163 0.06 9.41 5.55
CA CYS A 163 -0.42 8.31 4.72
C CYS A 163 0.76 7.64 4.00
N LEU A 164 0.72 6.33 3.91
CA LEU A 164 1.61 5.53 3.07
C LEU A 164 0.75 4.77 2.06
N ASN A 165 0.94 5.06 0.77
CA ASN A 165 0.32 4.28 -0.30
C ASN A 165 1.32 3.23 -0.80
N CYS A 166 1.02 1.97 -0.58
CA CYS A 166 1.88 0.83 -0.91
C CYS A 166 1.83 0.41 -2.39
N GLY A 167 1.51 1.34 -3.29
CA GLY A 167 1.57 1.14 -4.75
C GLY A 167 0.23 0.81 -5.40
N ASP A 168 0.28 0.67 -6.72
CA ASP A 168 -0.88 0.48 -7.58
C ASP A 168 -1.93 1.59 -7.40
N SER A 169 -1.46 2.84 -7.49
CA SER A 169 -2.32 4.03 -7.43
C SER A 169 -3.30 4.07 -8.60
N VAL A 170 -2.84 3.63 -9.76
CA VAL A 170 -3.59 3.60 -11.03
C VAL A 170 -3.57 2.19 -11.61
N TYR A 171 -4.22 2.01 -12.77
CA TYR A 171 -4.29 0.70 -13.42
C TYR A 171 -3.75 0.79 -14.85
N ASP A 172 -2.46 0.49 -15.08
CA ASP A 172 -1.72 0.61 -16.34
C ASP A 172 -2.44 0.00 -17.54
N ARG A 173 -3.17 -1.09 -17.33
CA ARG A 173 -3.98 -1.77 -18.35
C ARG A 173 -4.90 -0.82 -19.12
N TYR A 174 -5.38 0.23 -18.49
CA TYR A 174 -6.38 1.15 -18.99
C TYR A 174 -5.89 2.59 -19.13
N TRP A 175 -4.59 2.86 -18.96
CA TRP A 175 -4.04 4.21 -19.06
C TRP A 175 -4.40 4.90 -20.36
N TYR A 176 -4.30 4.18 -21.46
CA TYR A 176 -4.54 4.70 -22.82
C TYR A 176 -6.01 4.60 -23.22
N GLU A 177 -6.66 3.50 -22.90
CA GLU A 177 -8.05 3.25 -23.30
C GLU A 177 -9.04 4.17 -22.59
N TYR A 178 -8.85 4.39 -21.28
CA TYR A 178 -9.74 5.25 -20.47
C TYR A 178 -9.11 6.58 -20.05
N GLY A 179 -7.89 6.86 -20.49
CA GLY A 179 -7.23 8.16 -20.30
C GLY A 179 -6.93 8.50 -18.84
N TYR A 180 -6.57 7.50 -18.02
CA TYR A 180 -6.22 7.71 -16.62
C TYR A 180 -4.80 7.18 -16.30
N PRO A 181 -3.74 7.82 -16.83
CA PRO A 181 -2.36 7.50 -16.48
C PRO A 181 -1.97 8.08 -15.11
N ILE A 182 -0.73 7.75 -14.67
CA ILE A 182 -0.23 8.11 -13.33
C ILE A 182 -0.31 9.61 -13.02
N GLU A 183 -0.20 10.48 -14.03
CA GLU A 183 -0.29 11.94 -13.87
C GLU A 183 -1.68 12.42 -13.40
N CYS A 184 -2.71 11.58 -13.56
CA CYS A 184 -4.05 11.89 -13.09
C CYS A 184 -4.20 11.72 -11.58
N PHE A 185 -3.39 10.88 -10.95
CA PHE A 185 -3.54 10.54 -9.53
C PHE A 185 -3.33 11.74 -8.59
N PRO A 186 -2.24 12.55 -8.70
CA PRO A 186 -2.08 13.75 -7.87
C PRO A 186 -3.24 14.74 -8.03
N LYS A 187 -3.79 14.86 -9.26
CA LYS A 187 -4.96 15.70 -9.48
C LYS A 187 -6.19 15.18 -8.76
N THR A 188 -6.41 13.89 -8.72
CA THR A 188 -7.51 13.28 -7.95
C THR A 188 -7.34 13.55 -6.45
N LEU A 189 -6.11 13.48 -5.91
CA LEU A 189 -5.85 13.85 -4.52
C LEU A 189 -6.18 15.32 -4.24
N GLU A 190 -5.86 16.23 -5.18
CA GLU A 190 -6.25 17.64 -5.11
C GLU A 190 -7.78 17.81 -5.11
N ASP A 191 -8.46 17.15 -6.06
CA ASP A 191 -9.92 17.27 -6.24
C ASP A 191 -10.67 16.79 -4.96
N VAL A 192 -10.22 15.72 -4.32
CA VAL A 192 -10.77 15.23 -3.03
C VAL A 192 -10.23 15.98 -1.81
N LYS A 193 -9.28 16.91 -1.99
CA LYS A 193 -8.60 17.64 -0.90
C LYS A 193 -7.99 16.68 0.12
N PHE A 194 -7.17 15.75 -0.37
CA PHE A 194 -6.58 14.73 0.48
C PHE A 194 -5.87 15.37 1.69
N PRO A 195 -6.16 14.96 2.94
CA PRO A 195 -5.93 15.81 4.12
C PRO A 195 -4.50 15.73 4.69
N VAL A 196 -3.67 14.77 4.27
CA VAL A 196 -2.37 14.47 4.88
C VAL A 196 -1.29 14.23 3.82
N PRO A 197 0.01 14.38 4.16
CA PRO A 197 1.09 13.94 3.28
C PRO A 197 0.96 12.44 2.97
N MET A 198 0.98 12.08 1.68
CA MET A 198 0.98 10.70 1.21
C MET A 198 2.36 10.36 0.65
N PHE A 199 3.09 9.51 1.34
CA PHE A 199 4.29 8.85 0.82
C PHE A 199 3.87 7.69 -0.06
N THR A 200 4.54 7.51 -1.21
CA THR A 200 4.09 6.55 -2.23
C THR A 200 5.17 5.53 -2.56
N VAL A 201 4.78 4.29 -2.62
CA VAL A 201 5.54 3.18 -3.22
C VAL A 201 5.09 3.03 -4.66
N MET A 202 5.98 2.63 -5.55
CA MET A 202 5.62 2.29 -6.92
C MET A 202 5.13 0.84 -7.00
N GLY A 203 3.94 0.62 -7.59
CA GLY A 203 3.38 -0.70 -7.84
C GLY A 203 3.57 -1.17 -9.27
N ASN A 204 3.23 -2.43 -9.56
CA ASN A 204 3.36 -2.97 -10.92
C ASN A 204 2.41 -2.31 -11.93
N HIS A 205 1.28 -1.79 -11.47
CA HIS A 205 0.32 -1.07 -12.31
C HIS A 205 0.60 0.43 -12.42
N ASP A 206 1.63 0.93 -11.75
CA ASP A 206 2.13 2.29 -11.89
C ASP A 206 3.22 2.42 -12.98
N ASN A 207 3.57 1.31 -13.66
CA ASN A 207 4.48 1.25 -14.80
C ASN A 207 3.77 1.55 -16.12
N ASP A 208 4.47 2.19 -17.06
CA ASP A 208 3.94 2.43 -18.40
C ASP A 208 3.99 1.17 -19.26
N GLY A 209 2.86 0.48 -19.40
CA GLY A 209 2.71 -0.70 -20.25
C GLY A 209 2.90 -0.44 -21.76
N GLY A 210 2.94 0.83 -22.18
CA GLY A 210 3.25 1.25 -23.56
C GLY A 210 4.74 1.16 -23.92
N VAL A 211 5.62 1.02 -22.92
CA VAL A 211 7.06 0.86 -23.14
C VAL A 211 7.37 -0.54 -23.64
N ALA A 212 7.97 -0.65 -24.82
CA ALA A 212 8.33 -1.93 -25.41
C ALA A 212 9.47 -2.62 -24.63
N CYS A 213 9.49 -3.96 -24.70
CA CYS A 213 10.56 -4.77 -24.11
C CYS A 213 11.93 -4.40 -24.70
N GLY A 214 12.93 -4.22 -23.84
CA GLY A 214 14.30 -3.85 -24.18
C GLY A 214 15.23 -3.97 -22.97
N GLU A 215 16.45 -3.51 -23.11
CA GLU A 215 17.48 -3.59 -22.06
C GLU A 215 17.12 -2.73 -20.83
N ASP A 216 16.54 -1.55 -21.05
CA ASP A 216 16.19 -0.58 -20.03
C ASP A 216 14.66 -0.49 -19.76
N THR A 217 13.89 -1.55 -20.05
CA THR A 217 12.41 -1.52 -19.94
C THR A 217 11.93 -1.09 -18.58
N ASP A 218 12.48 -1.64 -17.51
CA ASP A 218 12.14 -1.31 -16.13
C ASP A 218 12.29 0.20 -15.86
N PHE A 219 13.46 0.72 -16.16
CA PHE A 219 13.75 2.13 -15.98
C PHE A 219 12.87 3.05 -16.84
N ALA A 220 12.64 2.68 -18.10
CA ALA A 220 11.81 3.46 -19.02
C ALA A 220 10.32 3.43 -18.64
N ALA A 221 9.81 2.28 -18.20
CA ALA A 221 8.42 2.14 -17.78
C ALA A 221 8.10 2.96 -16.52
N ALA A 222 9.08 3.14 -15.63
CA ALA A 222 8.95 3.95 -14.41
C ALA A 222 9.14 5.46 -14.66
N GLU A 223 9.49 5.91 -15.86
CA GLU A 223 9.83 7.32 -16.14
C GLU A 223 8.67 8.28 -15.83
N ARG A 224 7.44 7.94 -16.19
CA ARG A 224 6.26 8.77 -15.92
C ARG A 224 5.97 8.85 -14.43
N TYR A 225 6.13 7.74 -13.70
CA TYR A 225 6.04 7.72 -12.23
C TYR A 225 7.09 8.65 -11.61
N ARG A 226 8.38 8.49 -11.97
CA ARG A 226 9.46 9.31 -11.42
C ARG A 226 9.25 10.81 -11.66
N ARG A 227 8.66 11.19 -12.78
CA ARG A 227 8.36 12.60 -13.07
C ARG A 227 7.19 13.17 -12.29
N THR A 228 6.24 12.31 -11.91
CA THR A 228 4.96 12.71 -11.32
C THR A 228 4.94 12.51 -9.80
N MET A 229 5.34 11.32 -9.36
CA MET A 229 5.24 10.88 -7.98
C MET A 229 6.55 11.06 -7.20
N GLY A 230 7.68 11.08 -7.89
CA GLY A 230 9.02 11.21 -7.31
C GLY A 230 9.86 9.95 -7.40
N PRO A 231 10.93 9.84 -6.59
CA PRO A 231 11.83 8.69 -6.63
C PRO A 231 11.10 7.38 -6.33
N THR A 232 11.51 6.28 -6.97
CA THR A 232 10.93 4.95 -6.75
C THR A 232 11.45 4.31 -5.45
N HIS A 233 12.57 4.82 -4.92
CA HIS A 233 13.10 4.42 -3.61
C HIS A 233 13.69 5.64 -2.90
N TYR A 234 13.44 5.73 -1.60
CA TYR A 234 13.85 6.86 -0.76
C TYR A 234 13.68 6.53 0.72
N SER A 235 14.16 7.40 1.62
CA SER A 235 13.96 7.27 3.05
C SER A 235 13.44 8.56 3.69
N PHE A 236 12.84 8.42 4.87
CA PHE A 236 12.39 9.53 5.73
C PHE A 236 12.26 9.04 7.18
N ASN A 237 12.09 9.97 8.13
CA ASN A 237 11.94 9.61 9.54
C ASN A 237 10.69 10.27 10.11
N LEU A 238 9.93 9.51 10.88
CA LEU A 238 8.83 9.99 11.71
C LEU A 238 9.04 9.46 13.13
N GLY A 239 8.92 10.31 14.14
CA GLY A 239 9.20 9.91 15.50
C GLY A 239 10.61 9.31 15.66
N ARG A 240 10.68 8.09 16.15
CA ARG A 240 11.93 7.33 16.26
C ARG A 240 12.20 6.44 15.04
N GLU A 241 11.17 6.19 14.26
CA GLU A 241 11.17 5.21 13.19
C GLU A 241 11.88 5.76 11.95
N HIS A 242 12.71 4.89 11.35
CA HIS A 242 13.30 5.12 10.05
C HIS A 242 12.49 4.37 9.00
N TYR A 243 11.98 5.11 8.02
CA TYR A 243 11.20 4.57 6.90
C TYR A 243 12.06 4.49 5.66
N VAL A 244 12.00 3.35 4.99
CA VAL A 244 12.62 3.13 3.69
C VAL A 244 11.57 2.64 2.71
N VAL A 245 11.36 3.38 1.65
CA VAL A 245 10.54 2.96 0.51
C VAL A 245 11.44 2.33 -0.54
N LEU A 246 11.06 1.17 -1.05
CA LEU A 246 11.82 0.42 -2.07
C LEU A 246 10.88 0.00 -3.21
N ASP A 247 11.44 -0.12 -4.41
CA ASP A 247 10.76 -0.69 -5.56
C ASP A 247 11.22 -2.14 -5.76
N ASN A 248 10.31 -3.10 -5.56
CA ASN A 248 10.60 -4.52 -5.78
C ASN A 248 9.94 -5.10 -7.04
N ILE A 249 9.43 -4.23 -7.91
CA ILE A 249 8.87 -4.60 -9.21
C ILE A 249 9.90 -4.33 -10.29
N VAL A 250 10.51 -5.35 -10.85
CA VAL A 250 11.40 -5.20 -11.99
C VAL A 250 10.62 -5.52 -13.25
N TYR A 251 10.15 -4.48 -13.92
CA TYR A 251 9.22 -4.57 -15.04
C TYR A 251 9.90 -5.06 -16.31
N ARG A 252 9.36 -6.08 -16.96
CA ARG A 252 9.92 -6.73 -18.16
C ARG A 252 9.16 -6.39 -19.44
N ASN A 253 7.86 -6.32 -19.33
CA ASN A 253 6.95 -6.12 -20.45
C ASN A 253 7.32 -6.99 -21.66
N SER A 254 7.57 -8.27 -21.43
CA SER A 254 8.11 -9.23 -22.43
C SER A 254 7.31 -9.20 -23.72
N GLU A 255 7.99 -9.51 -24.84
CA GLU A 255 7.37 -9.55 -26.16
C GLU A 255 6.13 -10.45 -26.22
N GLY A 256 5.14 -10.02 -26.99
CA GLY A 256 3.86 -10.67 -27.18
C GLY A 256 2.76 -10.02 -26.35
N ARG A 257 1.53 -10.16 -26.79
CA ARG A 257 0.35 -9.63 -26.09
C ARG A 257 -0.38 -10.76 -25.39
N ILE A 258 -0.67 -10.60 -24.08
CA ILE A 258 -1.63 -11.45 -23.39
C ILE A 258 -3.05 -10.98 -23.75
N ASP A 259 -3.24 -9.66 -23.86
CA ASP A 259 -4.52 -8.98 -24.03
C ASP A 259 -4.43 -7.93 -25.15
N SER A 260 -5.59 -7.61 -25.76
CA SER A 260 -5.72 -6.62 -26.83
C SER A 260 -6.09 -5.23 -26.27
N TYR A 261 -5.40 -4.75 -25.24
CA TYR A 261 -5.64 -3.39 -24.70
C TYR A 261 -4.91 -2.34 -25.51
N ASP A 262 -5.57 -1.24 -25.76
CA ASP A 262 -5.01 -0.12 -26.50
C ASP A 262 -3.81 0.49 -25.78
N GLY A 263 -2.73 0.75 -26.52
CA GLY A 263 -1.51 1.36 -26.01
C GLY A 263 -0.55 0.43 -25.27
N ILE A 264 -0.90 -0.83 -25.00
CA ILE A 264 -0.03 -1.80 -24.34
C ILE A 264 0.90 -2.48 -25.35
N ALA A 265 2.22 -2.48 -25.07
CA ALA A 265 3.24 -2.98 -25.98
C ALA A 265 3.63 -4.45 -25.75
N GLY A 266 3.47 -4.97 -24.53
CA GLY A 266 3.94 -6.32 -24.17
C GLY A 266 2.97 -7.08 -23.24
N LYS A 267 3.52 -8.01 -22.46
CA LYS A 267 2.78 -8.90 -21.55
C LYS A 267 2.53 -8.29 -20.18
N ARG A 268 3.11 -7.14 -19.87
CA ARG A 268 3.05 -6.49 -18.58
C ARG A 268 3.59 -7.36 -17.44
N ASP A 269 4.49 -8.30 -17.74
CA ASP A 269 5.14 -9.16 -16.77
C ASP A 269 6.33 -8.48 -16.11
N TYR A 270 6.69 -8.96 -14.92
CA TYR A 270 7.76 -8.44 -14.09
C TYR A 270 8.39 -9.54 -13.24
N GLU A 271 9.54 -9.26 -12.67
CA GLU A 271 10.19 -10.07 -11.65
C GLU A 271 10.09 -9.36 -10.29
N LEU A 272 10.16 -10.11 -9.19
CA LEU A 272 10.02 -9.59 -7.82
C LEU A 272 11.36 -9.65 -7.10
N TYR A 273 12.14 -8.58 -7.14
CA TYR A 273 13.37 -8.43 -6.38
C TYR A 273 13.82 -6.97 -6.34
N PHE A 274 14.71 -6.63 -5.41
CA PHE A 274 15.37 -5.33 -5.39
C PHE A 274 16.61 -5.38 -6.28
N THR A 275 16.83 -4.36 -7.11
CA THR A 275 18.02 -4.30 -7.97
C THR A 275 19.29 -4.15 -7.14
N ASP A 276 20.44 -4.57 -7.70
CA ASP A 276 21.72 -4.48 -6.99
C ASP A 276 22.04 -3.03 -6.59
N SER A 277 21.72 -2.05 -7.45
CA SER A 277 21.89 -0.62 -7.16
C SER A 277 21.02 -0.14 -5.99
N GLN A 278 19.77 -0.62 -5.87
CA GLN A 278 18.93 -0.32 -4.73
C GLN A 278 19.48 -0.93 -3.43
N LEU A 279 19.98 -2.18 -3.47
CA LEU A 279 20.59 -2.82 -2.30
C LEU A 279 21.88 -2.10 -1.85
N GLU A 280 22.69 -1.63 -2.80
CA GLU A 280 23.87 -0.80 -2.50
C GLU A 280 23.48 0.54 -1.89
N TRP A 281 22.45 1.19 -2.42
CA TRP A 281 21.90 2.41 -1.84
C TRP A 281 21.33 2.17 -0.45
N LEU A 282 20.51 1.12 -0.28
CA LEU A 282 19.94 0.73 1.02
C LEU A 282 21.04 0.55 2.08
N ALA A 283 22.14 -0.14 1.74
CA ALA A 283 23.26 -0.31 2.65
C ALA A 283 23.87 1.04 3.10
N LYS A 284 23.99 2.01 2.17
CA LYS A 284 24.47 3.36 2.48
C LYS A 284 23.48 4.14 3.36
N ASP A 285 22.18 4.02 3.08
CA ASP A 285 21.11 4.70 3.82
C ASP A 285 21.05 4.17 5.26
N LEU A 286 20.97 2.86 5.43
CA LEU A 286 20.95 2.20 6.74
C LEU A 286 22.21 2.48 7.57
N ALA A 287 23.37 2.77 6.93
CA ALA A 287 24.58 3.17 7.64
C ALA A 287 24.45 4.55 8.31
N THR A 288 23.49 5.37 7.91
CA THR A 288 23.21 6.67 8.52
C THR A 288 22.35 6.57 9.79
N VAL A 289 21.65 5.45 9.98
CA VAL A 289 20.78 5.21 11.14
C VAL A 289 21.62 4.86 12.37
N THR A 290 21.52 5.66 13.41
CA THR A 290 22.32 5.50 14.63
C THR A 290 21.61 4.73 15.74
N ASP A 291 20.29 4.83 15.86
CA ASP A 291 19.47 4.08 16.81
C ASP A 291 18.89 2.83 16.15
N ARG A 292 19.59 1.69 16.33
CA ARG A 292 19.17 0.38 15.78
C ARG A 292 18.08 -0.31 16.60
N SER A 293 17.76 0.23 17.79
CA SER A 293 16.67 -0.27 18.64
C SER A 293 15.32 0.37 18.34
N ALA A 294 15.30 1.41 17.50
CA ALA A 294 14.06 1.97 16.99
C ALA A 294 13.53 1.12 15.83
N PRO A 295 12.21 1.01 15.64
CA PRO A 295 11.65 0.26 14.54
C PRO A 295 12.17 0.76 13.18
N LEU A 296 12.54 -0.17 12.31
CA LEU A 296 12.84 0.05 10.91
C LEU A 296 11.63 -0.36 10.08
N ILE A 297 11.03 0.59 9.38
CA ILE A 297 9.84 0.35 8.55
C ILE A 297 10.26 0.34 7.09
N LEU A 298 10.10 -0.80 6.41
CA LEU A 298 10.33 -0.90 4.97
C LEU A 298 9.00 -1.04 4.23
N ALA A 299 8.80 -0.20 3.23
CA ALA A 299 7.62 -0.23 2.40
C ALA A 299 7.98 -0.59 0.96
N PHE A 300 7.28 -1.54 0.39
CA PHE A 300 7.40 -1.97 -1.01
C PHE A 300 6.07 -2.55 -1.48
N HIS A 301 5.89 -2.66 -2.79
CA HIS A 301 4.57 -3.02 -3.29
C HIS A 301 4.21 -4.50 -3.08
N SER A 302 5.01 -5.42 -3.57
CA SER A 302 4.70 -6.85 -3.47
C SER A 302 5.29 -7.48 -2.22
N PRO A 303 4.54 -8.32 -1.47
CA PRO A 303 5.08 -8.97 -0.28
C PRO A 303 6.28 -9.84 -0.62
N VAL A 304 7.28 -9.87 0.28
CA VAL A 304 8.51 -10.64 0.12
C VAL A 304 8.51 -11.93 0.93
N MET A 305 7.70 -12.00 2.00
CA MET A 305 7.53 -13.19 2.84
C MET A 305 6.08 -13.70 2.78
N GLY A 306 5.88 -14.91 3.23
CA GLY A 306 4.57 -15.50 3.47
C GLY A 306 4.64 -17.00 3.57
N ASN A 307 3.63 -17.61 4.13
CA ASN A 307 3.50 -19.06 4.05
C ASN A 307 2.57 -19.47 2.93
N LYS A 308 2.87 -20.59 2.29
CA LYS A 308 2.16 -21.08 1.11
C LYS A 308 0.67 -21.37 1.35
N SER A 309 0.29 -21.61 2.59
CA SER A 309 -1.06 -21.98 2.94
C SER A 309 -1.87 -20.84 3.58
N GLY A 310 -1.23 -19.74 3.99
CA GLY A 310 -1.83 -18.75 4.87
C GLY A 310 -2.14 -19.30 6.28
N MET A 311 -1.56 -20.45 6.64
CA MET A 311 -1.69 -21.10 7.95
C MET A 311 -0.38 -20.97 8.71
N THR A 312 -0.44 -20.60 9.96
CA THR A 312 0.74 -20.36 10.82
C THR A 312 1.62 -21.57 11.09
N ASP A 313 1.11 -22.77 10.82
CA ASP A 313 1.85 -24.04 11.00
C ASP A 313 2.72 -24.45 9.79
N LYS A 314 2.84 -23.57 8.79
CA LYS A 314 3.59 -23.85 7.56
C LYS A 314 4.86 -23.00 7.48
N PRO A 315 5.93 -23.53 6.86
CA PRO A 315 7.17 -22.82 6.65
C PRO A 315 6.96 -21.49 5.90
N ILE A 316 7.76 -20.49 6.26
CA ILE A 316 7.85 -19.23 5.53
C ILE A 316 8.57 -19.49 4.22
N GLU A 317 8.00 -18.97 3.13
CA GLU A 317 8.59 -18.97 1.80
C GLU A 317 8.79 -17.53 1.34
N THR A 318 9.86 -17.26 0.61
CA THR A 318 10.01 -15.98 -0.06
C THR A 318 9.17 -15.91 -1.33
N LYS A 319 8.65 -14.72 -1.61
CA LYS A 319 7.98 -14.38 -2.88
C LYS A 319 8.95 -13.82 -3.91
N MET A 320 10.16 -13.45 -3.49
CA MET A 320 11.16 -12.85 -4.37
C MET A 320 11.62 -13.84 -5.44
N LYS A 321 11.76 -13.32 -6.68
CA LYS A 321 12.19 -14.08 -7.84
C LYS A 321 13.03 -13.20 -8.74
N ARG A 322 14.26 -13.66 -9.03
CA ARG A 322 15.18 -13.07 -10.00
C ARG A 322 15.64 -14.17 -10.95
N LYS A 323 15.48 -13.97 -12.26
CA LYS A 323 15.87 -14.96 -13.26
C LYS A 323 17.36 -15.31 -13.13
N GLY A 324 17.65 -16.61 -13.05
CA GLY A 324 19.02 -17.12 -12.93
C GLY A 324 19.58 -17.20 -11.50
N PHE A 325 18.77 -16.88 -10.49
CA PHE A 325 19.12 -16.97 -9.07
C PHE A 325 18.12 -17.83 -8.31
N GLU A 326 18.59 -18.47 -7.25
CA GLU A 326 17.69 -19.17 -6.33
C GLU A 326 16.93 -18.15 -5.46
N PRO A 327 15.61 -18.31 -5.26
CA PRO A 327 14.79 -17.37 -4.51
C PRO A 327 15.34 -17.07 -3.11
N ASN A 328 15.85 -18.07 -2.38
CA ASN A 328 16.39 -17.91 -1.05
C ASN A 328 17.69 -17.09 -1.04
N GLU A 329 18.52 -17.17 -2.08
CA GLU A 329 19.73 -16.35 -2.21
C GLU A 329 19.36 -14.88 -2.41
N VAL A 330 18.37 -14.60 -3.27
CA VAL A 330 17.88 -13.24 -3.51
C VAL A 330 17.31 -12.63 -2.23
N PHE A 331 16.51 -13.39 -1.50
CA PHE A 331 15.92 -12.94 -0.24
C PHE A 331 16.96 -12.73 0.87
N ASN A 332 17.90 -13.66 1.01
CA ASN A 332 18.97 -13.55 2.01
C ASN A 332 19.92 -12.38 1.72
N ALA A 333 20.19 -12.04 0.46
CA ALA A 333 20.97 -10.88 0.10
C ALA A 333 20.33 -9.59 0.63
N PHE A 334 19.02 -9.45 0.48
CA PHE A 334 18.25 -8.33 1.02
C PHE A 334 18.21 -8.32 2.55
N THR A 335 17.76 -9.42 3.19
CA THR A 335 17.54 -9.46 4.64
C THR A 335 18.85 -9.41 5.45
N SER A 336 19.98 -9.81 4.86
CA SER A 336 21.29 -9.68 5.50
C SER A 336 21.72 -8.24 5.77
N LEU A 337 21.21 -7.26 5.01
CA LEU A 337 21.45 -5.83 5.24
C LEU A 337 20.73 -5.32 6.49
N LEU A 338 19.69 -6.02 6.93
CA LEU A 338 18.80 -5.63 8.03
C LEU A 338 19.18 -6.25 9.37
N LYS A 339 20.14 -7.16 9.40
CA LYS A 339 20.50 -8.04 10.53
C LYS A 339 20.84 -7.34 11.85
N ASP A 340 21.22 -6.06 11.79
CA ASP A 340 21.64 -5.28 12.95
C ASP A 340 20.49 -4.46 13.57
N PHE A 341 19.26 -4.61 13.07
CA PHE A 341 18.07 -3.96 13.62
C PHE A 341 17.27 -4.93 14.49
N ASP A 342 16.78 -4.44 15.63
CA ASP A 342 16.10 -5.27 16.63
C ASP A 342 14.61 -5.45 16.35
N ASP A 343 13.99 -4.51 15.60
CA ASP A 343 12.56 -4.47 15.32
C ASP A 343 12.31 -3.97 13.91
N MET A 344 11.64 -4.76 13.09
CA MET A 344 11.45 -4.47 11.67
C MET A 344 10.03 -4.77 11.23
N HIS A 345 9.42 -3.80 10.54
CA HIS A 345 8.11 -3.96 9.93
C HIS A 345 8.20 -3.75 8.42
N PHE A 346 7.70 -4.70 7.67
CA PHE A 346 7.48 -4.57 6.23
C PHE A 346 6.02 -4.24 6.00
N ILE A 347 5.73 -3.26 5.14
CA ILE A 347 4.36 -2.90 4.76
C ILE A 347 4.26 -3.03 3.25
N SER A 348 3.35 -3.88 2.78
CA SER A 348 3.18 -4.23 1.37
C SER A 348 1.70 -4.32 0.99
N GLY A 349 1.40 -4.30 -0.31
CA GLY A 349 0.08 -4.45 -0.91
C GLY A 349 -0.01 -5.61 -1.90
N HIS A 350 -0.39 -5.30 -3.16
CA HIS A 350 -0.36 -6.19 -4.32
C HIS A 350 -1.33 -7.37 -4.29
N SER A 351 -1.45 -8.03 -3.16
CA SER A 351 -2.29 -9.23 -3.07
C SER A 351 -3.77 -8.94 -2.90
N HIS A 352 -4.13 -7.70 -2.56
CA HIS A 352 -5.47 -7.24 -2.17
C HIS A 352 -6.06 -8.03 -0.98
N LYS A 353 -5.20 -8.55 -0.10
CA LYS A 353 -5.57 -9.39 1.05
C LYS A 353 -4.93 -8.86 2.32
N ASN A 354 -5.61 -9.06 3.44
CA ASN A 354 -5.00 -8.86 4.74
C ASN A 354 -4.21 -10.10 5.13
N LEU A 355 -2.88 -10.01 5.18
CA LEU A 355 -2.02 -11.11 5.61
C LEU A 355 -0.94 -10.55 6.52
N LEU A 356 -0.77 -11.14 7.70
CA LEU A 356 0.33 -10.83 8.59
C LEU A 356 1.26 -12.03 8.69
N CYS A 357 2.56 -11.81 8.54
CA CYS A 357 3.58 -12.84 8.60
C CYS A 357 4.64 -12.45 9.62
N TYR A 358 4.75 -13.22 10.70
CA TYR A 358 5.82 -13.08 11.68
C TYR A 358 7.00 -13.95 11.27
N GLY A 359 8.18 -13.35 11.07
CA GLY A 359 9.40 -14.10 10.80
C GLY A 359 9.80 -15.03 11.94
N SER A 360 9.35 -14.72 13.18
CA SER A 360 9.55 -15.57 14.36
C SER A 360 8.76 -16.89 14.33
N ASP A 361 7.70 -16.98 13.53
CA ASP A 361 6.88 -18.20 13.42
C ASP A 361 7.66 -19.34 12.74
N ASP A 362 8.65 -19.01 11.88
CA ASP A 362 9.56 -19.99 11.29
C ASP A 362 10.94 -19.39 11.02
N SER A 363 11.70 -19.13 12.07
CA SER A 363 13.09 -18.63 11.97
C SER A 363 14.08 -19.66 11.41
N SER A 364 13.67 -20.92 11.20
CA SER A 364 14.52 -21.97 10.64
C SER A 364 14.68 -21.89 9.13
N SER A 365 13.72 -21.28 8.41
CA SER A 365 13.75 -21.16 6.95
C SER A 365 14.77 -20.13 6.47
N PHE A 366 14.96 -19.03 7.23
CA PHE A 366 15.86 -17.93 6.87
C PHE A 366 16.58 -17.37 8.11
N PRO A 367 17.87 -16.99 7.99
CA PRO A 367 18.69 -16.64 9.17
C PRO A 367 18.42 -15.25 9.77
N TYR A 368 17.74 -14.33 9.03
CA TYR A 368 17.68 -12.91 9.40
C TYR A 368 16.24 -12.38 9.46
N ILE A 369 15.23 -13.22 9.73
CA ILE A 369 13.83 -12.80 9.70
C ILE A 369 13.14 -12.82 11.06
N SER A 370 13.76 -13.34 12.11
CA SER A 370 13.09 -13.61 13.39
C SER A 370 12.45 -12.39 14.06
N ASN A 371 12.93 -11.20 13.75
CA ASN A 371 12.44 -9.91 14.24
C ASN A 371 11.75 -9.07 13.15
N ILE A 372 11.31 -9.70 12.06
CA ILE A 372 10.54 -9.08 10.98
C ILE A 372 9.06 -9.43 11.13
N VAL A 373 8.21 -8.42 10.99
CA VAL A 373 6.76 -8.57 10.84
C VAL A 373 6.37 -7.97 9.49
N GLU A 374 5.83 -8.75 8.57
CA GLU A 374 5.34 -8.26 7.29
C GLU A 374 3.82 -8.10 7.32
N HIS A 375 3.37 -6.88 7.09
CA HIS A 375 1.98 -6.47 6.91
C HIS A 375 1.69 -6.39 5.42
N ASN A 376 0.98 -7.35 4.89
CA ASN A 376 0.42 -7.27 3.56
C ASN A 376 -1.02 -6.79 3.69
N ILE A 377 -1.25 -5.52 3.34
CA ILE A 377 -2.52 -4.84 3.57
C ILE A 377 -3.52 -5.04 2.43
N SER A 378 -4.80 -4.94 2.75
CA SER A 378 -5.89 -5.07 1.78
C SER A 378 -5.86 -3.95 0.73
N GLY A 379 -6.35 -4.24 -0.46
CA GLY A 379 -6.56 -3.23 -1.49
C GLY A 379 -7.78 -2.36 -1.19
N VAL A 380 -7.63 -1.03 -1.34
CA VAL A 380 -8.73 -0.06 -1.25
C VAL A 380 -9.81 -0.36 -2.28
N CYS A 381 -9.44 -0.88 -3.44
CA CYS A 381 -10.37 -1.26 -4.51
C CYS A 381 -11.02 -2.64 -4.30
N GLY A 382 -10.65 -3.39 -3.25
CA GLY A 382 -11.03 -4.80 -3.14
C GLY A 382 -10.60 -5.58 -4.40
N CYS A 383 -11.55 -6.20 -5.10
CA CYS A 383 -11.32 -6.81 -6.41
C CYS A 383 -11.58 -5.79 -7.54
N TRP A 384 -10.66 -4.79 -7.71
CA TRP A 384 -10.67 -3.80 -8.80
C TRP A 384 -12.02 -3.09 -8.95
N TRP A 385 -12.69 -2.73 -7.85
CA TRP A 385 -13.99 -2.06 -7.78
C TRP A 385 -15.17 -2.84 -8.39
N GLN A 386 -14.94 -4.03 -8.97
CA GLN A 386 -15.95 -4.79 -9.70
C GLN A 386 -17.14 -5.25 -8.86
N PRO A 387 -16.97 -5.77 -7.61
CA PRO A 387 -18.10 -6.29 -6.84
C PRO A 387 -19.17 -5.23 -6.59
N ALA A 388 -18.77 -4.02 -6.18
CA ALA A 388 -19.71 -2.93 -5.91
C ALA A 388 -20.36 -2.40 -7.20
N ALA A 389 -19.64 -2.32 -8.33
CA ALA A 389 -20.19 -1.96 -9.63
C ALA A 389 -21.30 -2.93 -10.10
N HIS A 390 -21.28 -4.17 -9.63
CA HIS A 390 -22.33 -5.17 -9.85
C HIS A 390 -23.37 -5.25 -8.73
N GLY A 391 -23.38 -4.26 -7.83
CA GLY A 391 -24.34 -4.15 -6.74
C GLY A 391 -24.05 -5.09 -5.54
N GLY A 392 -22.85 -5.65 -5.45
CA GLY A 392 -22.34 -6.41 -4.32
C GLY A 392 -21.58 -5.54 -3.31
N LEU A 393 -20.97 -6.17 -2.32
CA LEU A 393 -20.04 -5.54 -1.39
C LEU A 393 -18.66 -5.38 -2.05
N THR A 394 -17.91 -4.34 -1.70
CA THR A 394 -16.50 -4.19 -2.15
C THR A 394 -15.63 -5.12 -1.33
N LEU A 395 -15.34 -6.30 -1.88
CA LEU A 395 -14.59 -7.38 -1.23
C LEU A 395 -13.25 -7.61 -1.92
N GLY A 396 -12.23 -7.94 -1.13
CA GLY A 396 -10.96 -8.48 -1.60
C GLY A 396 -11.04 -9.97 -1.98
N PRO A 397 -9.98 -10.53 -2.58
CA PRO A 397 -9.95 -11.94 -3.03
C PRO A 397 -10.06 -12.95 -1.89
N ASP A 398 -9.74 -12.57 -0.65
CA ASP A 398 -9.92 -13.37 0.57
C ASP A 398 -11.34 -13.30 1.13
N GLY A 399 -12.19 -12.43 0.55
CA GLY A 399 -13.56 -12.17 1.00
C GLY A 399 -13.64 -11.16 2.13
N ALA A 400 -12.53 -10.59 2.59
CA ALA A 400 -12.54 -9.45 3.49
C ALA A 400 -13.10 -8.21 2.76
N PRO A 401 -13.75 -7.27 3.45
CA PRO A 401 -14.07 -5.99 2.87
C PRO A 401 -12.82 -5.27 2.37
N ALA A 402 -12.97 -4.44 1.34
CA ALA A 402 -11.95 -3.45 0.99
C ALA A 402 -11.66 -2.56 2.19
N GLY A 403 -10.41 -2.10 2.32
CA GLY A 403 -10.04 -1.31 3.48
C GLY A 403 -8.58 -0.89 3.49
N PHE A 404 -8.13 -0.48 4.65
CA PHE A 404 -6.79 0.01 4.90
C PHE A 404 -6.36 -0.29 6.35
N GLU A 405 -5.08 -0.17 6.64
CA GLU A 405 -4.55 -0.34 8.00
C GLU A 405 -4.16 0.99 8.63
N VAL A 406 -4.32 1.07 9.94
CA VAL A 406 -3.96 2.23 10.76
C VAL A 406 -2.93 1.80 11.80
N PHE A 407 -1.83 2.53 11.85
CA PHE A 407 -0.69 2.29 12.73
C PHE A 407 -0.51 3.49 13.67
N PRO A 408 -1.07 3.48 14.88
CA PRO A 408 -0.76 4.49 15.90
C PRO A 408 0.60 4.21 16.55
N PHE A 409 1.49 5.20 16.51
CA PHE A 409 2.78 5.20 17.19
C PHE A 409 2.71 6.10 18.43
N ARG A 410 3.14 5.57 19.58
CA ARG A 410 3.10 6.25 20.88
C ARG A 410 4.42 6.03 21.62
N GLY A 411 5.40 6.86 21.31
CA GLY A 411 6.76 6.69 21.79
C GLY A 411 7.40 5.41 21.29
N LYS A 412 7.45 4.37 22.13
CA LYS A 412 8.00 3.04 21.76
C LYS A 412 6.94 2.04 21.32
N ASP A 413 5.67 2.36 21.58
CA ASP A 413 4.58 1.43 21.33
C ASP A 413 4.02 1.67 19.92
N MET A 414 3.89 0.59 19.17
CA MET A 414 3.26 0.54 17.87
C MET A 414 2.12 -0.48 17.93
N GLU A 415 0.94 -0.06 17.56
CA GLU A 415 -0.22 -0.93 17.36
C GLU A 415 -0.66 -0.87 15.90
N TRP A 416 -1.54 -1.77 15.50
CA TRP A 416 -2.17 -1.74 14.17
C TRP A 416 -3.58 -2.31 14.22
N TYR A 417 -4.43 -1.82 13.34
CA TYR A 417 -5.77 -2.35 13.15
C TYR A 417 -6.29 -2.09 11.75
N PHE A 418 -7.09 -3.01 11.27
CA PHE A 418 -7.76 -2.91 9.97
C PHE A 418 -8.99 -2.01 10.06
N VAL A 419 -9.24 -1.24 9.01
CA VAL A 419 -10.45 -0.41 8.84
C VAL A 419 -11.13 -0.79 7.54
N SER A 420 -12.31 -1.39 7.64
CA SER A 420 -13.15 -1.71 6.50
C SER A 420 -13.80 -0.43 5.93
N THR A 421 -13.88 -0.31 4.61
CA THR A 421 -14.62 0.79 3.95
C THR A 421 -16.11 0.74 4.27
N ASP A 422 -16.67 -0.45 4.45
CA ASP A 422 -18.11 -0.64 4.74
C ASP A 422 -18.43 -0.45 6.23
N ASP A 423 -17.72 -1.16 7.12
CA ASP A 423 -18.08 -1.31 8.55
C ASP A 423 -17.17 -0.50 9.50
N GLY A 424 -16.06 0.07 9.01
CA GLY A 424 -15.07 0.79 9.80
C GLY A 424 -14.22 -0.12 10.70
N ALA A 425 -13.62 0.46 11.75
CA ALA A 425 -12.72 -0.24 12.66
C ALA A 425 -13.44 -1.06 13.74
N SER A 426 -14.73 -0.82 13.97
CA SER A 426 -15.51 -1.49 15.03
C SER A 426 -15.85 -2.95 14.70
N MET A 427 -15.80 -3.32 13.44
CA MET A 427 -16.00 -4.67 12.95
C MET A 427 -14.68 -5.25 12.42
N GLN A 428 -14.32 -6.44 12.87
CA GLN A 428 -13.10 -7.13 12.43
C GLN A 428 -13.39 -8.55 11.91
N PHE A 429 -14.64 -8.95 11.93
CA PHE A 429 -15.07 -10.27 11.45
C PHE A 429 -16.54 -10.27 11.05
N ARG A 430 -16.93 -11.29 10.30
CA ARG A 430 -18.33 -11.56 9.90
C ARG A 430 -18.68 -13.01 10.17
N VAL A 431 -19.92 -13.24 10.63
CA VAL A 431 -20.43 -14.59 10.89
C VAL A 431 -21.53 -14.92 9.89
N PHE A 432 -21.39 -16.06 9.23
CA PHE A 432 -22.38 -16.65 8.34
C PHE A 432 -23.12 -17.78 9.08
N ASP A 433 -24.45 -17.74 9.10
CA ASP A 433 -25.28 -18.89 9.42
C ASP A 433 -25.33 -19.80 8.19
N MET A 434 -24.65 -20.92 8.26
CA MET A 434 -24.50 -21.79 7.11
C MET A 434 -25.79 -22.54 6.73
N ASN A 435 -26.80 -22.55 7.57
CA ASN A 435 -28.13 -23.00 7.16
C ASN A 435 -28.72 -22.06 6.10
N GLY A 436 -28.66 -20.73 6.32
CA GLY A 436 -29.10 -19.74 5.34
C GLY A 436 -28.29 -19.76 4.06
N VAL A 437 -26.96 -19.92 4.17
CA VAL A 437 -26.06 -20.09 3.02
C VAL A 437 -26.44 -21.32 2.21
N ARG A 438 -26.60 -22.49 2.86
CA ARG A 438 -26.98 -23.72 2.21
C ARG A 438 -28.29 -23.60 1.44
N ASP A 439 -29.32 -23.04 2.09
CA ASP A 439 -30.64 -22.91 1.50
C ASP A 439 -30.62 -21.99 0.26
N TYR A 440 -29.80 -20.90 0.30
CA TYR A 440 -29.58 -20.04 -0.84
C TYR A 440 -28.86 -20.77 -1.97
N TYR A 441 -27.77 -21.50 -1.67
CA TYR A 441 -26.99 -22.26 -2.65
C TYR A 441 -27.87 -23.28 -3.37
N ARG A 442 -28.74 -24.02 -2.64
CA ARG A 442 -29.69 -25.00 -3.20
C ARG A 442 -30.78 -24.36 -4.07
N SER A 443 -31.25 -23.18 -3.70
CA SER A 443 -32.37 -22.52 -4.41
C SER A 443 -31.91 -21.68 -5.62
N SER A 444 -30.65 -21.26 -5.69
CA SER A 444 -30.13 -20.40 -6.77
C SER A 444 -29.71 -21.24 -7.98
N GLY A 445 -30.55 -21.26 -9.02
CA GLY A 445 -30.25 -21.99 -10.26
C GLY A 445 -29.00 -21.48 -10.98
N ALA A 446 -28.74 -20.16 -10.94
CA ALA A 446 -27.54 -19.57 -11.53
C ALA A 446 -26.26 -20.02 -10.79
N LEU A 447 -26.30 -20.00 -9.46
CA LEU A 447 -25.17 -20.45 -8.64
C LEU A 447 -24.89 -21.96 -8.86
N GLN A 448 -25.93 -22.78 -8.90
CA GLN A 448 -25.79 -24.21 -9.17
C GLN A 448 -25.24 -24.49 -10.58
N ALA A 449 -25.63 -23.71 -11.58
CA ALA A 449 -25.07 -23.81 -12.92
C ALA A 449 -23.57 -23.46 -12.94
N MET A 450 -23.17 -22.39 -12.26
CA MET A 450 -21.76 -22.00 -12.11
C MET A 450 -20.94 -23.07 -11.40
N LEU A 451 -21.42 -23.58 -10.27
CA LEU A 451 -20.73 -24.62 -9.48
C LEU A 451 -20.56 -25.93 -10.27
N LYS A 452 -21.57 -26.30 -11.06
CA LYS A 452 -21.48 -27.46 -11.95
C LYS A 452 -20.43 -27.30 -13.05
N HIS A 453 -20.22 -26.07 -13.53
CA HIS A 453 -19.22 -25.77 -14.55
C HIS A 453 -17.80 -25.73 -13.97
N TYR A 454 -17.65 -25.18 -12.74
CA TYR A 454 -16.37 -25.05 -12.05
C TYR A 454 -16.27 -26.02 -10.86
N ASP A 455 -15.94 -27.28 -11.16
CA ASP A 455 -15.91 -28.42 -10.22
C ASP A 455 -14.99 -28.26 -8.99
N LYS A 456 -14.07 -27.27 -9.03
CA LYS A 456 -13.15 -26.96 -7.92
C LYS A 456 -13.70 -26.00 -6.89
N ARG A 457 -14.91 -25.48 -7.07
CA ARG A 457 -15.55 -24.56 -6.17
C ARG A 457 -16.27 -25.28 -5.04
N THR A 458 -16.27 -24.67 -3.85
CA THR A 458 -17.00 -25.20 -2.71
C THR A 458 -18.50 -25.05 -2.90
N ASP A 459 -19.22 -26.15 -2.97
CA ASP A 459 -20.69 -26.16 -2.93
C ASP A 459 -21.17 -26.23 -1.48
N TYR A 460 -21.59 -25.10 -0.93
CA TYR A 460 -22.16 -25.03 0.39
C TYR A 460 -23.61 -25.59 0.48
N GLY A 461 -24.21 -25.98 -0.64
CA GLY A 461 -25.48 -26.71 -0.66
C GLY A 461 -25.46 -28.03 0.11
N GLU A 462 -24.28 -28.63 0.31
CA GLU A 462 -24.11 -29.91 1.02
C GLU A 462 -23.57 -29.76 2.45
N ILE A 463 -23.47 -28.51 2.98
CA ILE A 463 -22.94 -28.28 4.34
C ILE A 463 -23.89 -28.88 5.42
N GLU A 464 -23.30 -29.35 6.50
CA GLU A 464 -24.05 -29.90 7.66
C GLU A 464 -24.93 -28.84 8.32
N ASP A 465 -25.97 -29.35 9.04
CA ASP A 465 -26.85 -28.49 9.82
C ASP A 465 -26.13 -27.76 10.94
N ASN A 466 -26.59 -26.53 11.18
CA ASN A 466 -26.21 -25.65 12.30
C ASN A 466 -24.73 -25.22 12.31
N MET A 467 -24.03 -25.33 11.20
CA MET A 467 -22.69 -24.83 11.07
C MET A 467 -22.66 -23.30 11.03
N LEU A 468 -21.63 -22.74 11.63
CA LEU A 468 -21.29 -21.32 11.56
C LEU A 468 -19.92 -21.18 10.88
N LEU A 469 -19.81 -20.23 9.96
CA LEU A 469 -18.54 -19.84 9.35
C LEU A 469 -18.20 -18.42 9.81
N ILE A 470 -17.08 -18.28 10.50
CA ILE A 470 -16.59 -17.02 11.04
C ILE A 470 -15.40 -16.61 10.17
N HIS A 471 -15.47 -15.47 9.52
CA HIS A 471 -14.40 -14.89 8.74
C HIS A 471 -13.81 -13.70 9.50
N VAL A 472 -12.57 -13.83 9.97
CA VAL A 472 -11.82 -12.77 10.66
C VAL A 472 -10.89 -12.12 9.65
N TRP A 473 -11.10 -10.82 9.36
CA TRP A 473 -10.54 -10.18 8.16
C TRP A 473 -9.04 -9.98 8.19
N ALA A 474 -8.50 -9.47 9.30
CA ALA A 474 -7.07 -9.27 9.49
C ALA A 474 -6.48 -10.25 10.53
N TRP A 475 -6.96 -11.50 10.52
CA TRP A 475 -6.55 -12.51 11.50
C TRP A 475 -5.05 -12.82 11.36
N GLU A 476 -4.43 -12.98 12.52
CA GLU A 476 -3.06 -13.45 12.66
C GLU A 476 -2.92 -14.38 13.89
N SER A 477 -1.77 -15.03 14.04
CA SER A 477 -1.57 -16.13 14.98
C SER A 477 -1.80 -15.81 16.46
N LYS A 478 -1.66 -14.53 16.84
CA LYS A 478 -1.83 -14.08 18.24
C LYS A 478 -3.28 -13.77 18.60
N TRP A 479 -4.19 -13.71 17.63
CA TRP A 479 -5.60 -13.45 17.88
C TRP A 479 -6.31 -14.66 18.48
N LYS A 480 -7.30 -14.42 19.34
CA LYS A 480 -8.09 -15.44 20.00
C LYS A 480 -9.55 -15.34 19.56
N ILE A 481 -10.15 -16.49 19.30
CA ILE A 481 -11.55 -16.58 18.89
C ILE A 481 -12.26 -17.54 19.85
N SER A 482 -13.37 -17.09 20.42
CA SER A 482 -14.26 -17.92 21.23
C SER A 482 -15.70 -17.78 20.76
N VAL A 483 -16.43 -18.87 20.84
CA VAL A 483 -17.85 -18.95 20.48
C VAL A 483 -18.62 -19.54 21.64
N THR A 484 -19.69 -18.88 22.08
CA THR A 484 -20.56 -19.37 23.13
C THR A 484 -21.98 -19.49 22.63
N GLU A 485 -22.66 -20.56 23.00
CA GLU A 485 -24.09 -20.82 22.79
C GLU A 485 -24.77 -20.88 24.13
N ASN A 486 -25.75 -20.02 24.39
CA ASN A 486 -26.44 -19.96 25.70
C ASN A 486 -25.49 -19.86 26.90
N GLY A 487 -24.37 -19.13 26.73
CA GLY A 487 -23.35 -18.94 27.76
C GLY A 487 -22.36 -20.10 27.94
N VAL A 488 -22.47 -21.16 27.15
CA VAL A 488 -21.55 -22.30 27.14
C VAL A 488 -20.64 -22.24 25.93
N GLU A 489 -19.34 -22.36 26.14
CA GLU A 489 -18.35 -22.37 25.05
C GLU A 489 -18.49 -23.61 24.18
N ILE A 490 -18.46 -23.42 22.84
CA ILE A 490 -18.47 -24.49 21.86
C ILE A 490 -17.16 -24.51 21.07
N PRO A 491 -16.71 -25.68 20.57
CA PRO A 491 -15.45 -25.80 19.84
C PRO A 491 -15.39 -24.98 18.58
N VAL A 492 -14.22 -24.37 18.34
CA VAL A 492 -13.89 -23.58 17.14
C VAL A 492 -12.71 -24.22 16.42
N VAL A 493 -12.82 -24.42 15.11
CA VAL A 493 -11.78 -25.06 14.30
C VAL A 493 -11.43 -24.17 13.11
N GLN A 494 -10.16 -23.80 12.99
CA GLN A 494 -9.65 -23.11 11.80
C GLN A 494 -9.61 -24.06 10.60
N ARG A 495 -10.15 -23.61 9.47
CA ARG A 495 -10.13 -24.36 8.22
C ARG A 495 -10.13 -23.42 7.02
N LYS A 496 -9.25 -23.65 6.06
CA LYS A 496 -9.33 -22.96 4.76
C LYS A 496 -10.72 -23.08 4.16
N SER A 497 -11.29 -21.94 3.82
CA SER A 497 -12.65 -21.87 3.28
C SER A 497 -12.78 -20.79 2.23
N GLU A 498 -13.74 -20.92 1.34
CA GLU A 498 -14.17 -19.88 0.43
C GLU A 498 -15.20 -18.97 1.13
N ASN A 499 -15.17 -17.67 0.82
CA ASN A 499 -16.19 -16.75 1.31
C ASN A 499 -17.47 -16.92 0.49
N PRO A 500 -18.61 -17.28 1.11
CA PRO A 500 -19.87 -17.45 0.36
C PRO A 500 -20.37 -16.12 -0.23
N GLN A 501 -20.12 -14.98 0.44
CA GLN A 501 -20.51 -13.66 -0.07
C GLN A 501 -19.66 -13.26 -1.28
N PHE A 502 -18.35 -13.51 -1.24
CA PHE A 502 -17.47 -13.26 -2.37
C PHE A 502 -17.86 -14.08 -3.61
N THR A 503 -18.26 -15.33 -3.41
CA THR A 503 -18.81 -16.16 -4.48
C THR A 503 -20.05 -15.54 -5.10
N LEU A 504 -20.95 -14.98 -4.27
CA LEU A 504 -22.19 -14.35 -4.72
C LEU A 504 -21.97 -12.98 -5.38
N ASP A 505 -21.12 -12.15 -4.80
CA ASP A 505 -20.99 -10.74 -5.20
C ASP A 505 -19.91 -10.50 -6.28
N TYR A 506 -18.93 -11.41 -6.41
CA TYR A 506 -17.88 -11.30 -7.41
C TYR A 506 -17.88 -12.41 -8.45
N HIS A 507 -17.83 -13.68 -8.00
CA HIS A 507 -17.68 -14.78 -8.95
C HIS A 507 -18.90 -14.99 -9.83
N LEU A 508 -20.07 -14.99 -9.24
CA LEU A 508 -21.32 -15.22 -9.98
C LEU A 508 -21.63 -14.08 -10.97
N PRO A 509 -21.57 -12.78 -10.60
CA PRO A 509 -21.72 -11.70 -11.57
C PRO A 509 -20.68 -11.73 -12.69
N LYS A 510 -19.42 -11.95 -12.37
CA LYS A 510 -18.34 -11.99 -13.35
C LYS A 510 -18.51 -13.13 -14.35
N ALA A 511 -18.86 -14.32 -13.86
CA ALA A 511 -19.15 -15.45 -14.72
C ALA A 511 -20.35 -15.14 -15.66
N SER A 512 -21.40 -14.53 -15.13
CA SER A 512 -22.59 -14.14 -15.92
C SER A 512 -22.28 -13.03 -16.93
N TRP A 513 -21.40 -12.10 -16.59
CA TRP A 513 -21.00 -10.99 -17.48
C TRP A 513 -20.15 -11.49 -18.65
N GLU A 514 -19.17 -12.35 -18.41
CA GLU A 514 -18.34 -12.94 -19.46
C GLU A 514 -19.15 -13.90 -20.35
N ASP A 515 -20.22 -14.51 -19.85
CA ASP A 515 -21.13 -15.36 -20.59
C ASP A 515 -22.05 -14.58 -21.51
N ASN A 516 -22.50 -13.39 -21.10
CA ASN A 516 -23.40 -12.54 -21.91
C ASN A 516 -22.78 -12.11 -23.25
N ASP A 517 -21.46 -11.92 -23.32
CA ASP A 517 -20.77 -11.52 -24.57
C ASP A 517 -20.43 -12.70 -25.47
N ARG A 518 -20.36 -13.95 -24.95
CA ARG A 518 -19.86 -15.12 -25.67
C ARG A 518 -20.79 -16.32 -25.65
N GLY A 519 -21.87 -16.28 -24.89
CA GLY A 519 -22.86 -17.36 -24.76
C GLY A 519 -22.29 -18.65 -24.13
N ARG A 520 -21.22 -18.54 -23.33
CA ARG A 520 -20.61 -19.66 -22.60
C ARG A 520 -19.76 -19.20 -21.43
N TRP A 521 -19.70 -20.02 -20.37
CA TRP A 521 -18.83 -19.81 -19.23
C TRP A 521 -17.35 -19.82 -19.67
N PRO A 522 -16.49 -18.94 -19.11
CA PRO A 522 -15.05 -18.97 -19.39
C PRO A 522 -14.42 -20.31 -19.06
N GLU A 523 -13.53 -20.82 -19.93
CA GLU A 523 -12.91 -22.13 -19.76
C GLU A 523 -12.03 -22.25 -18.49
N LYS A 524 -11.50 -21.12 -18.00
CA LYS A 524 -10.63 -21.07 -16.82
C LYS A 524 -11.07 -19.95 -15.88
N TYR A 525 -11.61 -20.33 -14.77
CA TYR A 525 -11.87 -19.45 -13.64
C TYR A 525 -10.97 -19.86 -12.48
N ASN A 526 -9.73 -19.37 -12.49
CA ASN A 526 -8.63 -19.85 -11.64
C ASN A 526 -8.43 -19.00 -10.38
N ASN A 527 -9.48 -18.65 -9.64
CA ASN A 527 -9.24 -18.10 -8.32
C ASN A 527 -9.38 -19.20 -7.27
N ASN A 528 -8.25 -19.62 -6.69
CA ASN A 528 -8.26 -20.38 -5.47
C ASN A 528 -8.70 -19.43 -4.34
N ALA A 529 -10.01 -19.38 -4.12
CA ALA A 529 -10.67 -18.46 -3.19
C ALA A 529 -10.62 -18.95 -1.74
N ALA A 530 -10.06 -20.13 -1.47
CA ALA A 530 -9.97 -20.66 -0.13
C ALA A 530 -8.81 -20.03 0.66
N HIS A 531 -9.13 -19.36 1.77
CA HIS A 531 -8.19 -18.67 2.65
C HIS A 531 -8.21 -19.22 4.07
N ALA A 532 -7.19 -18.90 4.85
CA ALA A 532 -6.97 -19.43 6.19
C ALA A 532 -7.71 -18.65 7.30
N HIS A 533 -8.22 -17.46 7.02
CA HIS A 533 -8.86 -16.57 7.99
C HIS A 533 -10.29 -17.00 8.38
N TYR A 534 -10.60 -18.30 8.25
CA TYR A 534 -11.93 -18.86 8.49
C TYR A 534 -11.95 -19.86 9.63
N PHE A 535 -12.98 -19.75 10.45
CA PHE A 535 -13.19 -20.56 11.64
C PHE A 535 -14.60 -21.15 11.62
N TRP A 536 -14.70 -22.42 11.99
CA TRP A 536 -15.94 -23.16 12.01
C TRP A 536 -16.35 -23.49 13.42
N ALA A 537 -17.64 -23.32 13.73
CA ALA A 537 -18.25 -23.79 14.94
C ALA A 537 -19.59 -24.47 14.60
N LYS A 538 -20.07 -25.39 15.44
CA LYS A 538 -21.36 -26.09 15.26
C LYS A 538 -22.26 -25.80 16.44
N ALA A 539 -23.37 -25.11 16.20
CA ALA A 539 -24.38 -24.86 17.20
C ALA A 539 -25.31 -26.08 17.39
N SER A 540 -25.99 -26.16 18.52
CA SER A 540 -26.86 -27.30 18.88
C SER A 540 -28.20 -27.28 18.13
N SER A 541 -28.69 -26.10 17.72
CA SER A 541 -29.98 -25.95 17.05
C SER A 541 -29.98 -24.82 16.02
N PRO A 542 -30.92 -24.81 15.06
CA PRO A 542 -31.00 -23.78 14.03
C PRO A 542 -31.44 -22.39 14.55
N GLY A 543 -32.10 -22.34 15.71
CA GLY A 543 -32.64 -21.10 16.30
C GLY A 543 -31.90 -20.60 17.53
N SER A 544 -30.73 -21.17 17.85
CA SER A 544 -29.95 -20.76 19.01
C SER A 544 -29.24 -19.45 18.77
N THR A 545 -29.20 -18.59 19.78
CA THR A 545 -28.37 -17.38 19.81
C THR A 545 -26.92 -17.76 20.15
N VAL A 546 -26.00 -17.28 19.35
CA VAL A 546 -24.56 -17.52 19.49
C VAL A 546 -23.84 -16.20 19.67
N VAL A 547 -22.89 -16.14 20.60
CA VAL A 547 -22.00 -15.00 20.77
C VAL A 547 -20.60 -15.38 20.30
N VAL A 548 -20.08 -14.63 19.35
CA VAL A 548 -18.71 -14.74 18.85
C VAL A 548 -17.89 -13.58 19.41
N LYS A 549 -16.77 -13.90 20.04
CA LYS A 549 -15.80 -12.93 20.54
C LYS A 549 -14.45 -13.19 19.88
N VAL A 550 -13.88 -12.13 19.32
CA VAL A 550 -12.54 -12.10 18.75
C VAL A 550 -11.73 -11.11 19.56
N THR A 551 -10.52 -11.49 19.96
CA THR A 551 -9.58 -10.62 20.68
C THR A 551 -8.31 -10.50 19.86
N ASP A 552 -7.88 -9.29 19.54
CA ASP A 552 -6.68 -9.03 18.74
C ASP A 552 -5.37 -9.19 19.57
N ALA A 553 -4.22 -8.95 18.94
CA ALA A 553 -2.91 -9.05 19.58
C ALA A 553 -2.69 -8.03 20.70
N PHE A 554 -3.44 -6.93 20.69
CA PHE A 554 -3.34 -5.82 21.66
C PHE A 554 -4.38 -5.93 22.79
N GLY A 555 -5.26 -6.93 22.71
CA GLY A 555 -6.30 -7.19 23.72
C GLY A 555 -7.61 -6.47 23.48
N HIS A 556 -7.80 -5.83 22.31
CA HIS A 556 -9.11 -5.29 21.95
C HIS A 556 -10.08 -6.40 21.64
N GLU A 557 -11.31 -6.26 22.13
CA GLU A 557 -12.36 -7.27 21.99
C GLU A 557 -13.43 -6.79 21.00
N TYR A 558 -13.74 -7.65 20.04
CA TYR A 558 -14.81 -7.49 19.06
C TYR A 558 -15.86 -8.57 19.31
N ILE A 559 -17.10 -8.16 19.54
CA ILE A 559 -18.15 -9.09 19.97
C ILE A 559 -19.36 -8.95 19.05
N GLN A 560 -19.85 -10.08 18.55
CA GLN A 560 -21.08 -10.15 17.76
C GLN A 560 -22.03 -11.18 18.34
N THR A 561 -23.25 -10.76 18.66
CA THR A 561 -24.37 -11.68 18.93
C THR A 561 -25.04 -12.04 17.61
N VAL A 562 -25.08 -13.31 17.30
CA VAL A 562 -25.67 -13.85 16.07
C VAL A 562 -27.00 -14.49 16.43
N GLU A 563 -28.09 -13.82 16.11
CA GLU A 563 -29.43 -14.38 16.20
C GLU A 563 -29.68 -15.24 14.97
N ARG A 564 -30.23 -16.43 15.20
CA ARG A 564 -30.49 -17.45 14.18
C ARG A 564 -31.94 -17.87 14.17
N PRO A 565 -32.52 -18.25 13.02
CA PRO A 565 -31.87 -18.37 11.70
C PRO A 565 -31.57 -17.01 11.07
N LYS A 566 -30.39 -16.89 10.40
CA LYS A 566 -29.99 -15.71 9.67
C LYS A 566 -30.06 -15.97 8.17
N ALA A 567 -30.79 -15.14 7.44
CA ALA A 567 -30.86 -15.23 5.99
C ALA A 567 -29.53 -14.90 5.31
N PHE A 568 -29.29 -15.49 4.15
CA PHE A 568 -28.14 -15.19 3.28
C PHE A 568 -28.64 -14.66 1.92
N GLY A 569 -27.92 -13.73 1.31
CA GLY A 569 -28.25 -13.15 0.00
C GLY A 569 -27.34 -12.00 -0.42
N LYS A 570 -27.62 -11.40 -1.57
CA LYS A 570 -26.97 -10.16 -2.00
C LYS A 570 -27.20 -9.07 -0.96
N LYS A 571 -26.12 -8.36 -0.56
CA LYS A 571 -26.12 -7.35 0.51
C LYS A 571 -26.62 -7.91 1.85
N MET A 572 -25.81 -8.75 2.46
CA MET A 572 -25.99 -9.00 3.89
C MET A 572 -25.80 -7.68 4.64
N GLN A 573 -26.92 -7.14 5.13
CA GLN A 573 -26.95 -6.06 6.12
C GLN A 573 -26.61 -6.59 7.51
#